data_93593bb81bcfe5d4205191e8a773737a
#
_entry.id   93593bb81bcfe5d4205191e8a773737a
#
_cell.length_a   1.000
_cell.length_b   1.000
_cell.length_c   1.000
_cell.angle_alpha   90.00
_cell.angle_beta   90.00
_cell.angle_gamma   90.00
#
_symmetry.space_group_name_H-M   'P 1'
#
loop_
_entity.id
_entity.type
_entity.pdbx_description
1 polymer ?
#
loop_
_entity_poly.entity_id
_entity_poly.type
_entity_poly.pdbx_seq_one_letter_code
_entity_poly.pdbx_strand_id
1 'polypeptide(L)'
;EEELRGMPDEMDAYAETVVERYNNRESGDTTGYELLDRLRRLFPDSNLDTAVNRIEALNASKDAFNEAQYLEESGEAAGAISRYGEVIEDDTNYEAAQARIEAVRAAYKEQVLEEAQSLADSKDYRGAEAVLLNSSDVLGDDPDIAAKLEELQAAELDDYVEGLLKTAQGFADEGDYAGAIQLLEDATREDDRLTEQIETYRQQYKEAVLDEAAGYADNGDYESAVSTLEGAYDLLGDDADIAARIDEYEAMFPVLLTDLSPSGGTDCDSGWTAADAAGNSYGNGLSFALYPVIQTSVETEYAPGGQYRLLSGTWVVEGDSAEGFSATVRVYVDGSLQYEVSTLTRDSRATDMSLVIDGAQTVRIEVEGSFDSLRSTGYVYLADATFSN
;
A
#
# COMPACT_ATOMS: atom_id res chain seq x y z
N GLU A 1 41.17 75.00 -56.07
CA GLU A 1 41.06 73.54 -56.26
C GLU A 1 41.60 72.78 -55.00
N GLU A 2 42.65 73.31 -54.34
CA GLU A 2 43.23 72.68 -53.11
C GLU A 2 42.29 72.78 -51.89
N GLU A 3 41.60 73.93 -51.72
CA GLU A 3 40.61 74.14 -50.67
C GLU A 3 39.36 73.25 -50.89
N LEU A 4 38.97 72.90 -52.09
CA LEU A 4 37.85 72.03 -52.35
C LEU A 4 38.16 70.54 -52.15
N ARG A 5 39.47 70.16 -52.22
CA ARG A 5 39.90 68.77 -51.98
C ARG A 5 39.96 68.39 -50.51
N GLY A 6 40.12 69.34 -49.57
CA GLY A 6 40.14 69.13 -48.16
C GLY A 6 38.74 69.16 -47.50
N MET A 7 37.74 69.72 -48.20
CA MET A 7 36.39 69.86 -47.63
C MET A 7 35.70 68.58 -47.19
N PRO A 8 35.82 67.42 -47.90
CA PRO A 8 35.20 66.19 -47.44
C PRO A 8 35.76 65.70 -46.09
N ASP A 9 37.11 65.75 -45.92
CA ASP A 9 37.76 65.30 -44.66
C ASP A 9 37.40 66.19 -43.48
N GLU A 10 37.27 67.51 -43.66
CA GLU A 10 36.82 68.47 -42.65
C GLU A 10 35.35 68.27 -42.28
N MET A 11 34.50 67.91 -43.27
CA MET A 11 33.08 67.60 -43.01
C MET A 11 32.94 66.32 -42.24
N ASP A 12 33.70 65.27 -42.57
CA ASP A 12 33.67 64.01 -41.84
C ASP A 12 34.15 64.19 -40.41
N ALA A 13 35.24 64.96 -40.15
CA ALA A 13 35.69 65.31 -38.82
C ALA A 13 34.67 66.12 -38.01
N TYR A 14 33.96 67.05 -38.67
CA TYR A 14 32.87 67.77 -38.04
C TYR A 14 31.71 66.83 -37.68
N ALA A 15 31.33 65.95 -38.58
CA ALA A 15 30.24 64.98 -38.38
C ALA A 15 30.54 64.08 -37.18
N GLU A 16 31.74 63.55 -37.05
CA GLU A 16 32.15 62.78 -35.85
C GLU A 16 32.04 63.60 -34.56
N THR A 17 32.47 64.86 -34.56
CA THR A 17 32.32 65.76 -33.41
C THR A 17 30.87 65.97 -33.03
N VAL A 18 29.93 66.05 -34.01
CA VAL A 18 28.50 66.19 -33.75
C VAL A 18 27.95 64.89 -33.13
N VAL A 19 28.34 63.70 -33.66
CA VAL A 19 27.95 62.41 -33.09
C VAL A 19 28.43 62.28 -31.64
N GLU A 20 29.69 62.59 -31.38
CA GLU A 20 30.25 62.54 -30.02
C GLU A 20 29.51 63.48 -29.06
N ARG A 21 29.25 64.73 -29.47
CA ARG A 21 28.47 65.70 -28.64
C ARG A 21 27.06 65.20 -28.39
N TYR A 22 26.40 64.62 -29.39
CA TYR A 22 25.08 64.06 -29.25
C TYR A 22 25.08 62.90 -28.26
N ASN A 23 26.04 62.01 -28.36
CA ASN A 23 26.16 60.86 -27.49
C ASN A 23 26.42 61.24 -26.00
N ASN A 24 27.19 62.29 -25.73
CA ASN A 24 27.58 62.76 -24.40
C ASN A 24 26.52 63.61 -23.67
N ARG A 25 25.31 63.82 -24.26
CA ARG A 25 24.24 64.60 -23.67
C ARG A 25 23.07 63.76 -23.25
N GLU A 26 22.50 64.03 -22.07
CA GLU A 26 21.29 63.40 -21.56
C GLU A 26 20.04 63.73 -22.38
N SER A 27 19.99 64.88 -22.98
CA SER A 27 18.91 65.32 -23.92
C SER A 27 19.47 65.65 -25.28
N GLY A 28 18.86 65.09 -26.33
CA GLY A 28 19.32 65.27 -27.70
C GLY A 28 19.54 66.72 -28.12
N ASP A 29 20.75 67.05 -28.53
CA ASP A 29 21.06 68.31 -29.25
C ASP A 29 20.64 68.17 -30.71
N THR A 30 19.42 68.53 -31.00
CA THR A 30 18.89 68.51 -32.39
C THR A 30 19.57 69.46 -33.35
N THR A 31 20.27 70.47 -32.81
CA THR A 31 20.92 71.50 -33.66
C THR A 31 22.00 70.94 -34.56
N GLY A 32 22.87 70.07 -34.00
CA GLY A 32 23.93 69.41 -34.77
C GLY A 32 23.38 68.46 -35.82
N TYR A 33 22.35 67.66 -35.43
CA TYR A 33 21.64 66.74 -36.35
C TYR A 33 20.99 67.51 -37.50
N GLU A 34 20.22 68.58 -37.20
CA GLU A 34 19.55 69.40 -38.24
C GLU A 34 20.60 69.98 -39.24
N LEU A 35 21.77 70.36 -38.76
CA LEU A 35 22.82 70.86 -39.63
C LEU A 35 23.39 69.76 -40.51
N LEU A 36 23.68 68.59 -39.95
CA LEU A 36 24.17 67.43 -40.72
C LEU A 36 23.13 66.96 -41.76
N ASP A 37 21.84 66.95 -41.41
CA ASP A 37 20.75 66.58 -42.35
C ASP A 37 20.62 67.56 -43.53
N ARG A 38 20.90 68.85 -43.27
CA ARG A 38 20.95 69.86 -44.35
C ARG A 38 22.19 69.71 -45.21
N LEU A 39 23.36 69.46 -44.57
CA LEU A 39 24.65 69.32 -45.29
C LEU A 39 24.63 68.06 -46.20
N ARG A 40 24.12 66.92 -45.75
CA ARG A 40 24.04 65.68 -46.52
C ARG A 40 23.22 65.87 -47.82
N ARG A 41 22.19 66.73 -47.80
CA ARG A 41 21.36 67.04 -48.98
C ARG A 41 22.09 67.93 -49.98
N LEU A 42 23.03 68.72 -49.49
CA LEU A 42 23.85 69.61 -50.33
C LEU A 42 25.10 68.90 -50.88
N PHE A 43 25.61 67.91 -50.20
CA PHE A 43 26.84 67.15 -50.49
C PHE A 43 26.55 65.63 -50.51
N PRO A 44 25.84 65.11 -51.47
CA PRO A 44 25.38 63.73 -51.52
C PRO A 44 26.50 62.69 -51.67
N ASP A 45 27.71 63.10 -52.05
CA ASP A 45 28.86 62.23 -52.19
C ASP A 45 29.76 62.18 -50.90
N SER A 46 29.30 62.76 -49.84
CA SER A 46 29.98 62.77 -48.49
C SER A 46 29.52 61.61 -47.65
N ASN A 47 30.36 61.24 -46.62
CA ASN A 47 29.97 60.21 -45.65
C ASN A 47 29.00 60.71 -44.54
N LEU A 48 28.36 61.86 -44.71
CA LEU A 48 27.42 62.46 -43.77
C LEU A 48 26.21 61.59 -43.47
N ASP A 49 25.78 60.74 -44.42
CA ASP A 49 24.69 59.76 -44.21
C ASP A 49 25.03 58.80 -43.07
N THR A 50 26.30 58.38 -42.95
CA THR A 50 26.74 57.51 -41.86
C THR A 50 26.59 58.16 -40.48
N ALA A 51 26.97 59.43 -40.38
CA ALA A 51 26.85 60.18 -39.12
C ALA A 51 25.40 60.46 -38.73
N VAL A 52 24.53 60.79 -39.74
CA VAL A 52 23.11 60.97 -39.49
C VAL A 52 22.46 59.68 -39.03
N ASN A 53 22.74 58.54 -39.68
CA ASN A 53 22.19 57.24 -39.27
C ASN A 53 22.68 56.83 -37.86
N ARG A 54 23.94 57.14 -37.49
CA ARG A 54 24.44 56.91 -36.11
C ARG A 54 23.71 57.76 -35.08
N ILE A 55 23.41 59.04 -35.39
CA ILE A 55 22.60 59.89 -34.48
C ILE A 55 21.18 59.38 -34.36
N GLU A 56 20.58 58.93 -35.42
CA GLU A 56 19.24 58.31 -35.36
C GLU A 56 19.23 57.02 -34.52
N ALA A 57 20.27 56.17 -34.68
CA ALA A 57 20.42 54.99 -33.87
C ALA A 57 20.67 55.34 -32.40
N LEU A 58 21.52 56.33 -32.11
CA LEU A 58 21.75 56.81 -30.72
C LEU A 58 20.50 57.43 -30.11
N ASN A 59 19.65 58.10 -30.92
CA ASN A 59 18.39 58.63 -30.41
C ASN A 59 17.45 57.49 -29.98
N ALA A 60 17.25 56.47 -30.84
CA ALA A 60 16.46 55.30 -30.52
C ALA A 60 16.99 54.56 -29.29
N SER A 61 18.33 54.47 -29.14
CA SER A 61 19.00 53.86 -27.99
C SER A 61 18.73 54.62 -26.68
N LYS A 62 18.81 55.94 -26.69
CA LYS A 62 18.52 56.80 -25.51
C LYS A 62 17.05 56.75 -25.12
N ASP A 63 16.14 56.72 -26.11
CA ASP A 63 14.71 56.55 -25.87
C ASP A 63 14.43 55.15 -25.26
N ALA A 64 15.09 54.12 -25.77
CA ALA A 64 15.00 52.79 -25.19
C ALA A 64 15.50 52.76 -23.73
N PHE A 65 16.64 53.43 -23.43
CA PHE A 65 17.14 53.51 -22.06
C PHE A 65 16.14 54.20 -21.09
N ASN A 66 15.59 55.34 -21.51
CA ASN A 66 14.62 56.09 -20.73
C ASN A 66 13.32 55.32 -20.49
N GLU A 67 12.83 54.63 -21.56
CA GLU A 67 11.66 53.80 -21.45
C GLU A 67 11.90 52.59 -20.54
N ALA A 68 13.11 51.99 -20.61
CA ALA A 68 13.52 50.92 -19.73
C ALA A 68 13.50 51.31 -18.26
N GLN A 69 14.00 52.53 -17.94
CA GLN A 69 13.97 53.06 -16.55
C GLN A 69 12.52 53.21 -16.04
N TYR A 70 11.63 53.72 -16.89
CA TYR A 70 10.21 53.85 -16.53
C TYR A 70 9.55 52.48 -16.26
N LEU A 71 9.83 51.49 -17.12
CA LEU A 71 9.33 50.14 -16.96
C LEU A 71 9.88 49.46 -15.69
N GLU A 72 11.18 49.68 -15.40
CA GLU A 72 11.81 49.21 -14.17
C GLU A 72 11.14 49.81 -12.93
N GLU A 73 10.89 51.13 -12.89
CA GLU A 73 10.19 51.81 -11.81
C GLU A 73 8.74 51.35 -11.66
N SER A 74 8.12 50.91 -12.75
CA SER A 74 6.78 50.34 -12.77
C SER A 74 6.69 48.88 -12.38
N GLY A 75 7.85 48.21 -12.19
CA GLY A 75 7.92 46.79 -11.86
C GLY A 75 7.76 45.85 -13.06
N GLU A 76 7.82 46.38 -14.29
CA GLU A 76 7.69 45.61 -15.52
C GLU A 76 9.04 45.04 -15.96
N ALA A 77 9.60 44.07 -15.21
CA ALA A 77 10.95 43.56 -15.37
C ALA A 77 11.28 43.05 -16.77
N ALA A 78 10.37 42.26 -17.39
CA ALA A 78 10.56 41.75 -18.76
C ALA A 78 10.66 42.90 -19.80
N GLY A 79 9.79 43.88 -19.67
CA GLY A 79 9.79 45.07 -20.52
C GLY A 79 11.06 45.89 -20.33
N ALA A 80 11.46 46.15 -19.10
CA ALA A 80 12.67 46.88 -18.75
C ALA A 80 13.93 46.20 -19.35
N ILE A 81 14.10 44.90 -19.17
CA ILE A 81 15.22 44.11 -19.69
C ILE A 81 15.24 44.21 -21.24
N SER A 82 14.08 44.02 -21.87
CA SER A 82 14.01 44.10 -23.34
C SER A 82 14.44 45.48 -23.83
N ARG A 83 13.97 46.55 -23.22
CA ARG A 83 14.33 47.92 -23.60
C ARG A 83 15.78 48.28 -23.29
N TYR A 84 16.31 47.87 -22.14
CA TYR A 84 17.75 48.01 -21.86
C TYR A 84 18.59 47.24 -22.88
N GLY A 85 18.14 46.10 -23.38
CA GLY A 85 18.83 45.30 -24.42
C GLY A 85 18.87 45.98 -25.77
N GLU A 86 18.02 46.97 -26.05
CA GLU A 86 18.02 47.78 -27.28
C GLU A 86 19.06 48.93 -27.25
N VAL A 87 19.68 49.16 -26.09
CA VAL A 87 20.73 50.17 -25.97
C VAL A 87 22.01 49.68 -26.67
N ILE A 88 22.48 50.47 -27.66
CA ILE A 88 23.61 50.06 -28.50
C ILE A 88 24.97 50.36 -27.85
N GLU A 89 26.02 49.62 -28.23
CA GLU A 89 27.38 49.76 -27.73
C GLU A 89 27.97 51.15 -27.86
N ASP A 90 27.58 51.87 -28.93
CA ASP A 90 28.01 53.26 -29.16
C ASP A 90 27.38 54.27 -28.18
N ASP A 91 26.32 53.91 -27.50
CA ASP A 91 25.66 54.79 -26.51
C ASP A 91 26.43 54.90 -25.21
N THR A 92 26.63 56.09 -24.68
CA THR A 92 27.24 56.33 -23.37
C THR A 92 26.47 55.67 -22.23
N ASN A 93 25.20 55.28 -22.42
CA ASN A 93 24.40 54.57 -21.44
C ASN A 93 24.55 53.03 -21.53
N TYR A 94 25.30 52.49 -22.50
CA TYR A 94 25.39 51.05 -22.75
C TYR A 94 25.81 50.24 -21.50
N GLU A 95 26.93 50.62 -20.89
CA GLU A 95 27.45 49.98 -19.66
C GLU A 95 26.42 50.06 -18.50
N ALA A 96 25.74 51.21 -18.39
CA ALA A 96 24.67 51.35 -17.41
C ALA A 96 23.47 50.47 -17.69
N ALA A 97 23.07 50.33 -19.01
CA ALA A 97 21.99 49.45 -19.40
C ALA A 97 22.29 47.99 -19.09
N GLN A 98 23.52 47.51 -19.38
CA GLN A 98 23.94 46.15 -19.06
C GLN A 98 23.90 45.89 -17.54
N ALA A 99 24.44 46.83 -16.75
CA ALA A 99 24.37 46.72 -15.30
C ALA A 99 22.93 46.71 -14.75
N ARG A 100 22.03 47.48 -15.38
CA ARG A 100 20.60 47.49 -15.00
C ARG A 100 19.90 46.21 -15.35
N ILE A 101 20.20 45.60 -16.49
CA ILE A 101 19.65 44.26 -16.88
C ILE A 101 19.96 43.27 -15.77
N GLU A 102 21.23 43.18 -15.34
CA GLU A 102 21.60 42.25 -14.28
C GLU A 102 20.94 42.56 -12.94
N ALA A 103 20.84 43.85 -12.60
CA ALA A 103 20.15 44.27 -11.34
C ALA A 103 18.67 43.97 -11.35
N VAL A 104 17.97 44.24 -12.47
CA VAL A 104 16.51 43.94 -12.65
C VAL A 104 16.28 42.45 -12.60
N ARG A 105 17.13 41.63 -13.26
CA ARG A 105 17.04 40.17 -13.20
C ARG A 105 17.18 39.66 -11.76
N ALA A 106 18.19 40.16 -11.03
CA ALA A 106 18.41 39.76 -9.67
C ALA A 106 17.26 40.10 -8.73
N ALA A 107 16.72 41.35 -8.84
CA ALA A 107 15.60 41.78 -8.04
C ALA A 107 14.31 40.99 -8.36
N TYR A 108 14.06 40.73 -9.65
CA TYR A 108 12.92 39.91 -10.08
C TYR A 108 13.02 38.47 -9.59
N LYS A 109 14.24 37.86 -9.66
CA LYS A 109 14.48 36.54 -9.12
C LYS A 109 14.18 36.46 -7.62
N GLU A 110 14.69 37.42 -6.84
CA GLU A 110 14.41 37.48 -5.40
C GLU A 110 12.91 37.53 -5.11
N GLN A 111 12.17 38.42 -5.80
CA GLN A 111 10.71 38.52 -5.68
C GLN A 111 10.00 37.20 -6.00
N VAL A 112 10.36 36.55 -7.11
CA VAL A 112 9.77 35.26 -7.55
C VAL A 112 10.02 34.18 -6.50
N LEU A 113 11.24 34.08 -5.98
CA LEU A 113 11.58 33.10 -4.95
C LEU A 113 10.84 33.33 -3.64
N GLU A 114 10.69 34.62 -3.21
CA GLU A 114 9.92 34.97 -2.02
C GLU A 114 8.44 34.65 -2.18
N GLU A 115 7.84 34.97 -3.34
CA GLU A 115 6.44 34.67 -3.63
C GLU A 115 6.20 33.16 -3.65
N ALA A 116 7.07 32.39 -4.34
CA ALA A 116 6.99 30.93 -4.35
C ALA A 116 7.13 30.33 -2.95
N GLN A 117 8.04 30.86 -2.11
CA GLN A 117 8.17 30.40 -0.72
C GLN A 117 6.91 30.71 0.10
N SER A 118 6.34 31.89 -0.04
CA SER A 118 5.12 32.28 0.68
C SER A 118 3.92 31.37 0.31
N LEU A 119 3.79 31.00 -0.96
CA LEU A 119 2.79 30.06 -1.42
C LEU A 119 3.05 28.65 -0.87
N ALA A 120 4.29 28.20 -0.87
CA ALA A 120 4.69 26.92 -0.31
C ALA A 120 4.41 26.83 1.21
N ASP A 121 4.70 27.88 1.96
CA ASP A 121 4.41 27.95 3.40
C ASP A 121 2.90 27.82 3.70
N SER A 122 2.05 28.23 2.75
CA SER A 122 0.60 28.03 2.81
C SER A 122 0.13 26.70 2.20
N LYS A 123 1.07 25.84 1.77
CA LYS A 123 0.86 24.55 1.09
C LYS A 123 0.19 24.67 -0.29
N ASP A 124 0.25 25.85 -0.92
CA ASP A 124 -0.13 26.03 -2.32
C ASP A 124 1.08 25.75 -3.24
N TYR A 125 1.51 24.49 -3.28
CA TYR A 125 2.66 24.06 -4.08
C TYR A 125 2.45 24.29 -5.57
N ARG A 126 1.20 24.16 -6.06
CA ARG A 126 0.87 24.41 -7.48
C ARG A 126 0.97 25.89 -7.84
N GLY A 127 0.53 26.76 -6.94
CA GLY A 127 0.70 28.20 -7.08
C GLY A 127 2.18 28.58 -7.10
N ALA A 128 2.96 28.05 -6.18
CA ALA A 128 4.41 28.25 -6.11
C ALA A 128 5.13 27.80 -7.37
N GLU A 129 4.83 26.59 -7.87
CA GLU A 129 5.39 26.07 -9.12
C GLU A 129 5.04 26.96 -10.33
N ALA A 130 3.79 27.42 -10.44
CA ALA A 130 3.35 28.30 -11.50
C ALA A 130 4.10 29.63 -11.52
N VAL A 131 4.35 30.25 -10.34
CA VAL A 131 5.15 31.47 -10.23
C VAL A 131 6.58 31.25 -10.74
N LEU A 132 7.22 30.15 -10.34
CA LEU A 132 8.59 29.83 -10.79
C LEU A 132 8.64 29.55 -12.30
N LEU A 133 7.72 28.77 -12.84
CA LEU A 133 7.68 28.45 -14.26
C LEU A 133 7.42 29.70 -15.12
N ASN A 134 6.52 30.59 -14.69
CA ASN A 134 6.24 31.84 -15.39
C ASN A 134 7.40 32.83 -15.39
N SER A 135 8.39 32.66 -14.51
CA SER A 135 9.57 33.51 -14.46
C SER A 135 10.58 33.24 -15.59
N SER A 136 10.44 32.14 -16.31
CA SER A 136 11.36 31.71 -17.37
C SER A 136 11.51 32.72 -18.51
N ASP A 137 10.48 33.50 -18.81
CA ASP A 137 10.54 34.56 -19.84
C ASP A 137 11.56 35.67 -19.51
N VAL A 138 11.84 35.88 -18.23
CA VAL A 138 12.77 36.91 -17.74
C VAL A 138 14.11 36.30 -17.32
N LEU A 139 14.06 35.17 -16.63
CA LEU A 139 15.25 34.54 -16.00
C LEU A 139 15.88 33.48 -16.88
N GLY A 140 15.14 32.93 -17.87
CA GLY A 140 15.62 31.79 -18.65
C GLY A 140 15.78 30.53 -17.79
N ASP A 141 16.82 29.75 -18.10
CA ASP A 141 17.19 28.54 -17.36
C ASP A 141 18.05 28.91 -16.12
N ASP A 142 17.43 29.57 -15.13
CA ASP A 142 18.15 29.97 -13.92
C ASP A 142 18.26 28.77 -12.95
N PRO A 143 19.48 28.44 -12.47
CA PRO A 143 19.71 27.28 -11.61
C PRO A 143 19.05 27.40 -10.22
N ASP A 144 18.86 28.61 -9.68
CA ASP A 144 18.22 28.81 -8.38
C ASP A 144 16.72 28.54 -8.50
N ILE A 145 16.10 28.93 -9.62
CA ILE A 145 14.70 28.62 -9.95
C ILE A 145 14.49 27.10 -10.10
N ALA A 146 15.41 26.44 -10.84
CA ALA A 146 15.36 24.99 -11.01
C ALA A 146 15.49 24.25 -9.66
N ALA A 147 16.46 24.65 -8.82
CA ALA A 147 16.64 24.08 -7.49
C ALA A 147 15.40 24.27 -6.60
N LYS A 148 14.76 25.45 -6.68
CA LYS A 148 13.54 25.73 -5.92
C LYS A 148 12.36 24.90 -6.37
N LEU A 149 12.23 24.63 -7.67
CA LEU A 149 11.22 23.70 -8.21
C LEU A 149 11.40 22.28 -7.67
N GLU A 150 12.62 21.77 -7.64
CA GLU A 150 12.92 20.45 -7.07
C GLU A 150 12.58 20.40 -5.56
N GLU A 151 12.93 21.45 -4.81
CA GLU A 151 12.62 21.59 -3.39
C GLU A 151 11.10 21.56 -3.15
N LEU A 152 10.31 22.29 -3.95
CA LEU A 152 8.86 22.35 -3.84
C LEU A 152 8.21 20.98 -4.14
N GLN A 153 8.69 20.28 -5.17
CA GLN A 153 8.20 18.95 -5.51
C GLN A 153 8.48 17.94 -4.40
N ALA A 154 9.66 18.03 -3.79
CA ALA A 154 9.99 17.19 -2.64
C ALA A 154 9.11 17.52 -1.42
N ALA A 155 8.87 18.80 -1.13
CA ALA A 155 8.01 19.23 -0.02
C ALA A 155 6.54 18.83 -0.25
N GLU A 156 6.02 18.93 -1.49
CA GLU A 156 4.68 18.46 -1.82
C GLU A 156 4.53 16.94 -1.63
N LEU A 157 5.55 16.17 -2.04
CA LEU A 157 5.57 14.73 -1.84
C LEU A 157 5.61 14.39 -0.34
N ASP A 158 6.44 15.08 0.42
CA ASP A 158 6.56 14.87 1.88
C ASP A 158 5.24 15.12 2.60
N ASP A 159 4.58 16.26 2.35
CA ASP A 159 3.27 16.58 2.90
C ASP A 159 2.18 15.55 2.51
N TYR A 160 2.23 15.05 1.27
CA TYR A 160 1.30 14.02 0.79
C TYR A 160 1.51 12.72 1.57
N VAL A 161 2.76 12.26 1.69
CA VAL A 161 3.11 11.02 2.39
C VAL A 161 2.81 11.11 3.88
N GLU A 162 3.18 12.21 4.55
CA GLU A 162 2.84 12.44 5.96
C GLU A 162 1.33 12.43 6.21
N GLY A 163 0.56 13.04 5.30
CA GLY A 163 -0.90 13.02 5.37
C GLY A 163 -1.48 11.61 5.30
N LEU A 164 -0.97 10.76 4.39
CA LEU A 164 -1.38 9.37 4.27
C LEU A 164 -0.98 8.56 5.51
N LEU A 165 0.28 8.65 5.95
CA LEU A 165 0.78 7.94 7.13
C LEU A 165 -0.02 8.31 8.39
N LYS A 166 -0.33 9.58 8.59
CA LYS A 166 -1.16 10.03 9.71
C LYS A 166 -2.58 9.47 9.64
N THR A 167 -3.17 9.40 8.45
CA THR A 167 -4.52 8.85 8.28
C THR A 167 -4.53 7.34 8.51
N ALA A 168 -3.55 6.63 7.95
CA ALA A 168 -3.36 5.20 8.15
C ALA A 168 -3.12 4.84 9.62
N GLN A 169 -2.35 5.67 10.35
CA GLN A 169 -2.17 5.50 11.79
C GLN A 169 -3.51 5.58 12.54
N GLY A 170 -4.43 6.48 12.11
CA GLY A 170 -5.76 6.57 12.70
C GLY A 170 -6.55 5.26 12.54
N PHE A 171 -6.52 4.61 11.37
CA PHE A 171 -7.12 3.29 11.16
C PHE A 171 -6.47 2.22 12.06
N ALA A 172 -5.14 2.19 12.11
CA ALA A 172 -4.40 1.22 12.93
C ALA A 172 -4.68 1.39 14.44
N ASP A 173 -4.83 2.63 14.93
CA ASP A 173 -5.18 2.92 16.32
C ASP A 173 -6.58 2.42 16.69
N GLU A 174 -7.48 2.30 15.71
CA GLU A 174 -8.82 1.70 15.86
C GLU A 174 -8.80 0.17 15.65
N GLY A 175 -7.65 -0.42 15.32
CA GLY A 175 -7.49 -1.85 15.01
C GLY A 175 -7.81 -2.23 13.56
N ASP A 176 -8.16 -1.26 12.72
CA ASP A 176 -8.43 -1.49 11.29
C ASP A 176 -7.13 -1.48 10.47
N TYR A 177 -6.32 -2.52 10.65
CA TYR A 177 -5.08 -2.68 9.88
C TYR A 177 -5.33 -2.88 8.39
N ALA A 178 -6.45 -3.51 8.01
CA ALA A 178 -6.81 -3.70 6.61
C ALA A 178 -7.07 -2.36 5.93
N GLY A 179 -7.85 -1.48 6.55
CA GLY A 179 -8.11 -0.13 6.07
C GLY A 179 -6.83 0.71 6.00
N ALA A 180 -5.94 0.59 7.01
CA ALA A 180 -4.65 1.27 7.02
C ALA A 180 -3.76 0.85 5.84
N ILE A 181 -3.61 -0.45 5.60
CA ILE A 181 -2.82 -1.01 4.50
C ILE A 181 -3.40 -0.61 3.15
N GLN A 182 -4.71 -0.79 2.94
CA GLN A 182 -5.38 -0.44 1.70
C GLN A 182 -5.20 1.04 1.35
N LEU A 183 -5.32 1.94 2.34
CA LEU A 183 -5.08 3.37 2.12
C LEU A 183 -3.67 3.66 1.60
N LEU A 184 -2.65 2.98 2.14
CA LEU A 184 -1.26 3.18 1.73
C LEU A 184 -0.95 2.51 0.38
N GLU A 185 -1.55 1.36 0.07
CA GLU A 185 -1.41 0.67 -1.22
C GLU A 185 -2.08 1.44 -2.36
N ASP A 186 -3.18 2.15 -2.09
CA ASP A 186 -3.89 3.00 -3.05
C ASP A 186 -3.19 4.35 -3.30
N ALA A 187 -2.04 4.60 -2.67
CA ALA A 187 -1.29 5.84 -2.86
C ALA A 187 -0.90 6.05 -4.33
N THR A 188 -1.15 7.25 -4.84
CA THR A 188 -0.87 7.61 -6.24
C THR A 188 0.59 7.98 -6.51
N ARG A 189 1.39 8.14 -5.46
CA ARG A 189 2.82 8.45 -5.51
C ARG A 189 3.59 7.40 -4.71
N GLU A 190 4.70 6.94 -5.28
CA GLU A 190 5.59 5.97 -4.63
C GLU A 190 6.53 6.67 -3.63
N ASP A 191 6.67 6.08 -2.45
CA ASP A 191 7.64 6.50 -1.43
C ASP A 191 7.96 5.31 -0.52
N ASP A 192 9.24 5.10 -0.21
CA ASP A 192 9.70 3.97 0.58
C ASP A 192 9.05 3.91 1.98
N ARG A 193 8.74 5.06 2.57
CA ARG A 193 8.08 5.16 3.88
C ARG A 193 6.70 4.50 3.89
N LEU A 194 5.97 4.58 2.77
CA LEU A 194 4.65 3.93 2.64
C LEU A 194 4.82 2.40 2.64
N THR A 195 5.80 1.89 1.89
CA THR A 195 6.09 0.45 1.84
C THR A 195 6.54 -0.08 3.19
N GLU A 196 7.43 0.61 3.89
CA GLU A 196 7.89 0.24 5.23
C GLU A 196 6.74 0.23 6.25
N GLN A 197 5.83 1.20 6.14
CA GLN A 197 4.68 1.27 7.03
C GLN A 197 3.65 0.17 6.76
N ILE A 198 3.42 -0.19 5.48
CA ILE A 198 2.57 -1.33 5.11
C ILE A 198 3.09 -2.63 5.76
N GLU A 199 4.40 -2.90 5.64
CA GLU A 199 5.00 -4.09 6.27
C GLU A 199 4.86 -4.05 7.80
N THR A 200 5.00 -2.87 8.40
CA THR A 200 4.78 -2.67 9.85
C THR A 200 3.34 -3.03 10.24
N TYR A 201 2.34 -2.56 9.49
CA TYR A 201 0.93 -2.86 9.78
C TYR A 201 0.59 -4.33 9.51
N ARG A 202 1.16 -4.96 8.48
CA ARG A 202 1.01 -6.40 8.26
C ARG A 202 1.52 -7.22 9.44
N GLN A 203 2.69 -6.85 9.97
CA GLN A 203 3.24 -7.53 11.15
C GLN A 203 2.37 -7.32 12.40
N GLN A 204 1.89 -6.10 12.65
CA GLN A 204 0.98 -5.80 13.77
C GLN A 204 -0.35 -6.54 13.63
N TYR A 205 -0.91 -6.60 12.43
CA TYR A 205 -2.12 -7.38 12.17
C TYR A 205 -1.92 -8.86 12.43
N LYS A 206 -0.80 -9.42 11.95
CA LYS A 206 -0.44 -10.82 12.21
C LYS A 206 -0.37 -11.12 13.70
N GLU A 207 0.30 -10.26 14.49
CA GLU A 207 0.38 -10.42 15.94
C GLU A 207 -1.01 -10.38 16.59
N ALA A 208 -1.87 -9.43 16.20
CA ALA A 208 -3.22 -9.31 16.72
C ALA A 208 -4.08 -10.55 16.41
N VAL A 209 -4.01 -11.07 15.17
CA VAL A 209 -4.75 -12.28 14.77
C VAL A 209 -4.25 -13.52 15.50
N LEU A 210 -2.94 -13.68 15.70
CA LEU A 210 -2.36 -14.79 16.45
C LEU A 210 -2.80 -14.75 17.92
N ASP A 211 -2.82 -13.56 18.53
CA ASP A 211 -3.28 -13.39 19.92
C ASP A 211 -4.77 -13.67 20.07
N GLU A 212 -5.60 -13.23 19.12
CA GLU A 212 -7.04 -13.50 19.12
C GLU A 212 -7.31 -14.99 18.97
N ALA A 213 -6.67 -15.66 18.01
CA ALA A 213 -6.79 -17.11 17.82
C ALA A 213 -6.32 -17.90 19.04
N ALA A 214 -5.24 -17.46 19.69
CA ALA A 214 -4.79 -18.07 20.95
C ALA A 214 -5.84 -17.93 22.05
N GLY A 215 -6.54 -16.78 22.12
CA GLY A 215 -7.64 -16.58 23.06
C GLY A 215 -8.80 -17.55 22.87
N TYR A 216 -9.16 -17.90 21.63
CA TYR A 216 -10.14 -18.95 21.33
C TYR A 216 -9.61 -20.33 21.74
N ALA A 217 -8.37 -20.66 21.38
CA ALA A 217 -7.75 -21.94 21.68
C ALA A 217 -7.62 -22.20 23.21
N ASP A 218 -7.29 -21.16 23.98
CA ASP A 218 -7.23 -21.24 25.45
C ASP A 218 -8.58 -21.61 26.09
N ASN A 219 -9.68 -21.30 25.41
CA ASN A 219 -11.03 -21.70 25.82
C ASN A 219 -11.47 -23.04 25.21
N GLY A 220 -10.59 -23.71 24.44
CA GLY A 220 -10.87 -24.97 23.77
C GLY A 220 -11.69 -24.82 22.47
N ASP A 221 -11.91 -23.60 22.00
CA ASP A 221 -12.64 -23.30 20.75
C ASP A 221 -11.65 -23.23 19.57
N TYR A 222 -11.11 -24.37 19.21
CA TYR A 222 -10.13 -24.50 18.12
C TYR A 222 -10.74 -24.19 16.74
N GLU A 223 -12.05 -24.40 16.54
CA GLU A 223 -12.74 -24.10 15.29
C GLU A 223 -12.75 -22.59 15.04
N SER A 224 -13.11 -21.79 16.03
CA SER A 224 -13.04 -20.33 15.96
C SER A 224 -11.60 -19.84 15.80
N ALA A 225 -10.63 -20.48 16.47
CA ALA A 225 -9.22 -20.14 16.36
C ALA A 225 -8.71 -20.33 14.92
N VAL A 226 -9.00 -21.47 14.29
CA VAL A 226 -8.64 -21.75 12.89
C VAL A 226 -9.32 -20.77 11.95
N SER A 227 -10.64 -20.54 12.10
CA SER A 227 -11.39 -19.60 11.27
C SER A 227 -10.84 -18.17 11.32
N THR A 228 -10.40 -17.72 12.51
CA THR A 228 -9.75 -16.42 12.70
C THR A 228 -8.44 -16.34 11.91
N LEU A 229 -7.61 -17.39 11.98
CA LEU A 229 -6.34 -17.46 11.26
C LEU A 229 -6.54 -17.54 9.74
N GLU A 230 -7.50 -18.35 9.28
CA GLU A 230 -7.82 -18.43 7.83
C GLU A 230 -8.29 -17.09 7.26
N GLY A 231 -9.06 -16.31 8.02
CA GLY A 231 -9.49 -14.97 7.65
C GLY A 231 -8.34 -13.98 7.45
N ALA A 232 -7.16 -14.27 8.01
CA ALA A 232 -5.99 -13.42 7.86
C ALA A 232 -5.28 -13.56 6.50
N TYR A 233 -5.52 -14.64 5.74
CA TYR A 233 -4.87 -14.88 4.45
C TYR A 233 -5.18 -13.83 3.39
N ASP A 234 -6.36 -13.21 3.46
CA ASP A 234 -6.74 -12.15 2.51
C ASP A 234 -5.79 -10.95 2.56
N LEU A 235 -5.22 -10.67 3.74
CA LEU A 235 -4.33 -9.53 3.96
C LEU A 235 -2.84 -9.92 4.04
N LEU A 236 -2.54 -11.08 4.65
CA LEU A 236 -1.16 -11.55 4.87
C LEU A 236 -0.63 -12.45 3.76
N GLY A 237 -1.54 -13.00 2.92
CA GLY A 237 -1.18 -14.03 1.94
C GLY A 237 -0.73 -15.34 2.64
N ASP A 238 0.11 -16.12 1.96
CA ASP A 238 0.63 -17.40 2.45
C ASP A 238 1.70 -17.17 3.55
N ASP A 239 1.27 -16.82 4.75
CA ASP A 239 2.17 -16.64 5.90
C ASP A 239 2.44 -17.98 6.61
N ALA A 240 3.73 -18.33 6.75
CA ALA A 240 4.14 -19.62 7.30
C ALA A 240 3.82 -19.79 8.81
N ASP A 241 3.82 -18.70 9.58
CA ASP A 241 3.52 -18.78 11.01
C ASP A 241 2.01 -18.98 11.23
N ILE A 242 1.18 -18.32 10.42
CA ILE A 242 -0.28 -18.53 10.39
C ILE A 242 -0.59 -19.97 9.99
N ALA A 243 0.00 -20.47 8.90
CA ALA A 243 -0.20 -21.84 8.44
C ALA A 243 0.18 -22.87 9.51
N ALA A 244 1.35 -22.71 10.13
CA ALA A 244 1.81 -23.61 11.20
C ALA A 244 0.87 -23.58 12.42
N ARG A 245 0.28 -22.44 12.74
CA ARG A 245 -0.66 -22.33 13.85
C ARG A 245 -2.02 -22.97 13.52
N ILE A 246 -2.47 -22.87 12.27
CA ILE A 246 -3.66 -23.60 11.79
C ILE A 246 -3.45 -25.10 11.95
N ASP A 247 -2.33 -25.64 11.42
CA ASP A 247 -1.99 -27.07 11.52
C ASP A 247 -1.99 -27.53 12.99
N GLU A 248 -1.45 -26.71 13.92
CA GLU A 248 -1.44 -27.01 15.36
C GLU A 248 -2.85 -27.10 15.94
N TYR A 249 -3.74 -26.17 15.58
CA TYR A 249 -5.11 -26.14 16.09
C TYR A 249 -6.00 -27.19 15.43
N GLU A 250 -5.84 -27.49 14.16
CA GLU A 250 -6.54 -28.57 13.47
C GLU A 250 -6.19 -29.95 14.06
N ALA A 251 -4.96 -30.13 14.52
CA ALA A 251 -4.55 -31.35 15.22
C ALA A 251 -5.29 -31.57 16.56
N MET A 252 -5.98 -30.56 17.07
CA MET A 252 -6.81 -30.66 18.27
C MET A 252 -8.26 -31.04 17.97
N PHE A 253 -8.67 -31.08 16.72
CA PHE A 253 -10.04 -31.44 16.34
C PHE A 253 -10.33 -32.90 16.67
N PRO A 254 -11.57 -33.20 17.11
CA PRO A 254 -11.98 -34.58 17.29
C PRO A 254 -11.96 -35.34 15.94
N VAL A 255 -11.36 -36.52 15.94
CA VAL A 255 -11.31 -37.40 14.76
C VAL A 255 -12.33 -38.50 14.91
N LEU A 256 -13.28 -38.61 13.98
CA LEU A 256 -14.25 -39.67 13.97
C LEU A 256 -13.57 -41.05 13.74
N LEU A 257 -13.95 -42.06 14.53
CA LEU A 257 -13.43 -43.42 14.33
C LEU A 257 -13.84 -43.99 12.97
N THR A 258 -14.95 -43.53 12.41
CA THR A 258 -15.41 -43.92 11.06
C THR A 258 -14.49 -43.43 9.94
N ASP A 259 -13.70 -42.39 10.18
CA ASP A 259 -12.74 -41.83 9.23
C ASP A 259 -11.37 -42.51 9.33
N LEU A 260 -11.17 -43.32 10.36
CA LEU A 260 -9.96 -44.06 10.60
C LEU A 260 -10.07 -45.50 10.06
N SER A 261 -8.97 -46.05 9.58
CA SER A 261 -8.88 -47.46 9.26
C SER A 261 -8.56 -48.27 10.51
N PRO A 262 -9.34 -49.30 10.86
CA PRO A 262 -9.00 -50.19 11.96
C PRO A 262 -7.63 -50.86 11.73
N SER A 263 -6.86 -51.01 12.80
CA SER A 263 -5.58 -51.70 12.80
C SER A 263 -5.74 -53.24 12.92
N GLY A 264 -6.91 -53.71 13.39
CA GLY A 264 -7.25 -55.12 13.57
C GLY A 264 -8.72 -55.30 13.97
N GLY A 265 -9.10 -56.55 14.19
CA GLY A 265 -10.44 -56.93 14.59
C GLY A 265 -11.21 -57.75 13.55
N THR A 266 -12.46 -58.04 13.86
CA THR A 266 -13.43 -58.75 12.97
C THR A 266 -14.43 -57.73 12.42
N ASP A 267 -15.13 -58.09 11.35
CA ASP A 267 -16.02 -57.23 10.55
C ASP A 267 -16.91 -56.27 11.40
N CYS A 268 -16.42 -55.05 11.60
CA CYS A 268 -17.19 -53.91 12.10
C CYS A 268 -17.43 -52.98 10.91
N ASP A 269 -18.69 -52.69 10.61
CA ASP A 269 -19.06 -51.75 9.56
C ASP A 269 -19.04 -50.29 10.11
N SER A 270 -18.76 -49.34 9.25
CA SER A 270 -18.72 -47.92 9.61
C SER A 270 -19.66 -47.07 8.75
N GLY A 271 -20.00 -45.87 9.24
CA GLY A 271 -20.83 -44.90 8.50
C GLY A 271 -22.35 -45.15 8.54
N TRP A 272 -22.81 -46.03 9.44
CA TRP A 272 -24.22 -46.34 9.58
C TRP A 272 -24.96 -45.40 10.55
N THR A 273 -26.27 -45.27 10.37
CA THR A 273 -27.17 -44.59 11.31
C THR A 273 -28.00 -45.63 12.04
N ALA A 274 -28.18 -45.44 13.34
CA ALA A 274 -29.02 -46.30 14.19
C ALA A 274 -30.25 -45.52 14.66
N ALA A 275 -31.33 -46.27 14.99
CA ALA A 275 -32.46 -45.69 15.70
C ALA A 275 -32.75 -46.55 16.95
N ASP A 276 -32.89 -45.93 18.13
CA ASP A 276 -33.31 -46.62 19.32
C ASP A 276 -34.82 -47.00 19.32
N ALA A 277 -35.26 -47.76 20.28
CA ALA A 277 -36.67 -48.15 20.38
C ALA A 277 -37.64 -46.98 20.60
N ALA A 278 -37.17 -45.83 21.03
CA ALA A 278 -37.95 -44.60 21.15
C ALA A 278 -38.02 -43.80 19.84
N GLY A 279 -37.27 -44.19 18.80
CA GLY A 279 -37.22 -43.52 17.48
C GLY A 279 -36.22 -42.37 17.39
N ASN A 280 -35.30 -42.23 18.36
CA ASN A 280 -34.20 -41.29 18.25
C ASN A 280 -33.17 -41.83 17.24
N SER A 281 -32.69 -40.97 16.35
CA SER A 281 -31.70 -41.32 15.34
C SER A 281 -30.29 -40.87 15.78
N TYR A 282 -29.31 -41.74 15.51
CA TYR A 282 -27.88 -41.54 15.82
C TYR A 282 -27.09 -41.78 14.53
N GLY A 283 -26.15 -40.90 14.20
CA GLY A 283 -25.38 -40.96 12.97
C GLY A 283 -23.92 -41.35 13.16
N ASN A 284 -23.15 -41.43 12.08
CA ASN A 284 -21.69 -41.61 12.04
C ASN A 284 -21.15 -42.68 13.00
N GLY A 285 -21.75 -43.87 13.02
CA GLY A 285 -21.44 -44.90 14.00
C GLY A 285 -20.65 -46.07 13.47
N LEU A 286 -20.01 -46.79 14.40
CA LEU A 286 -19.49 -48.12 14.21
C LEU A 286 -20.63 -49.11 14.47
N SER A 287 -20.90 -50.02 13.51
CA SER A 287 -21.95 -51.03 13.60
C SER A 287 -21.41 -52.41 13.93
N PHE A 288 -21.94 -53.02 14.98
CA PHE A 288 -21.62 -54.37 15.43
C PHE A 288 -22.83 -55.26 15.22
N ALA A 289 -22.81 -56.03 14.15
CA ALA A 289 -23.89 -56.99 13.81
C ALA A 289 -23.60 -58.34 14.47
N LEU A 290 -24.56 -58.83 15.28
CA LEU A 290 -24.39 -60.03 16.11
C LEU A 290 -25.46 -61.07 15.75
N TYR A 291 -24.99 -62.31 15.62
CA TYR A 291 -25.79 -63.43 15.23
C TYR A 291 -25.49 -64.64 16.14
N PRO A 292 -26.52 -65.36 16.59
CA PRO A 292 -26.30 -66.54 17.43
C PRO A 292 -25.56 -67.62 16.58
N VAL A 293 -24.60 -68.26 17.25
CA VAL A 293 -23.79 -69.38 16.69
C VAL A 293 -22.68 -68.95 15.70
N ILE A 294 -22.90 -67.99 14.80
CA ILE A 294 -21.92 -67.67 13.76
C ILE A 294 -21.09 -66.43 14.10
N GLN A 295 -21.66 -65.47 14.81
CA GLN A 295 -20.98 -64.22 15.19
C GLN A 295 -21.54 -63.68 16.51
N THR A 296 -21.11 -64.29 17.61
CA THR A 296 -21.57 -63.87 18.96
C THR A 296 -20.73 -62.75 19.57
N SER A 297 -19.57 -62.45 18.97
CA SER A 297 -18.72 -61.34 19.33
C SER A 297 -18.15 -60.66 18.08
N VAL A 298 -18.07 -59.35 18.09
CA VAL A 298 -17.43 -58.51 17.08
C VAL A 298 -16.45 -57.58 17.79
N GLU A 299 -15.26 -57.45 17.26
CA GLU A 299 -14.27 -56.50 17.78
C GLU A 299 -13.66 -55.68 16.68
N THR A 300 -13.25 -54.47 17.04
CA THR A 300 -12.45 -53.60 16.18
C THR A 300 -11.31 -52.99 16.99
N GLU A 301 -10.15 -52.81 16.38
CA GLU A 301 -8.98 -52.26 17.03
C GLU A 301 -8.44 -51.06 16.24
N TYR A 302 -8.06 -50.01 16.93
CA TYR A 302 -7.44 -48.81 16.42
C TYR A 302 -6.07 -48.62 17.06
N ALA A 303 -5.16 -47.96 16.35
CA ALA A 303 -3.83 -47.62 16.79
C ALA A 303 -3.63 -46.09 16.90
N PRO A 304 -4.17 -45.46 17.98
CA PRO A 304 -4.07 -44.01 18.18
C PRO A 304 -2.61 -43.52 18.34
N GLY A 305 -1.66 -44.40 18.64
CA GLY A 305 -0.24 -44.09 18.71
C GLY A 305 0.14 -43.05 19.77
N GLY A 306 -0.65 -42.91 20.82
CA GLY A 306 -0.43 -41.95 21.90
C GLY A 306 -0.80 -40.48 21.55
N GLN A 307 -1.45 -40.26 20.42
CA GLN A 307 -1.79 -38.90 19.93
C GLN A 307 -3.02 -38.29 20.61
N TYR A 308 -3.90 -39.10 21.13
CA TYR A 308 -5.19 -38.66 21.71
C TYR A 308 -5.28 -38.94 23.17
N ARG A 309 -6.12 -38.20 23.88
CA ARG A 309 -6.34 -38.31 25.33
C ARG A 309 -7.70 -38.88 25.69
N LEU A 310 -8.68 -38.77 24.78
CA LEU A 310 -10.07 -39.12 25.06
C LEU A 310 -10.64 -39.96 23.92
N LEU A 311 -11.38 -40.99 24.26
CA LEU A 311 -12.34 -41.67 23.38
C LEU A 311 -13.73 -41.37 23.88
N SER A 312 -14.57 -40.82 23.02
CA SER A 312 -15.98 -40.57 23.33
C SER A 312 -16.90 -41.18 22.28
N GLY A 313 -18.16 -41.34 22.62
CA GLY A 313 -19.20 -41.86 21.73
C GLY A 313 -20.44 -42.29 22.53
N THR A 314 -21.52 -42.65 21.80
CA THR A 314 -22.78 -43.03 22.41
C THR A 314 -23.13 -44.47 22.01
N TRP A 315 -23.25 -45.36 22.97
CA TRP A 315 -23.72 -46.74 22.74
C TRP A 315 -25.21 -46.78 22.53
N VAL A 316 -25.65 -47.43 21.45
CA VAL A 316 -27.08 -47.61 21.09
C VAL A 316 -27.31 -49.05 20.66
N VAL A 317 -28.36 -49.66 21.19
CA VAL A 317 -28.90 -50.91 20.64
C VAL A 317 -30.04 -50.56 19.73
N GLU A 318 -30.00 -51.04 18.46
CA GLU A 318 -31.02 -50.73 17.50
C GLU A 318 -32.42 -51.27 17.91
N GLY A 319 -33.45 -50.42 17.72
CA GLY A 319 -34.81 -50.68 18.18
C GLY A 319 -35.50 -51.91 17.54
N ASP A 320 -35.00 -52.37 16.38
CA ASP A 320 -35.46 -53.56 15.69
C ASP A 320 -34.65 -54.83 16.06
N SER A 321 -33.64 -54.71 16.93
CA SER A 321 -32.95 -55.86 17.50
C SER A 321 -33.95 -56.81 18.19
N ALA A 322 -33.69 -58.14 18.14
CA ALA A 322 -34.60 -59.15 18.66
C ALA A 322 -34.88 -58.96 20.18
N GLU A 323 -36.09 -59.27 20.64
CA GLU A 323 -36.56 -59.08 22.01
C GLU A 323 -35.76 -59.88 23.03
N GLY A 324 -35.18 -61.00 22.70
CA GLY A 324 -34.32 -61.80 23.56
C GLY A 324 -32.82 -61.57 23.34
N PHE A 325 -32.47 -60.46 22.74
CA PHE A 325 -31.07 -60.05 22.54
C PHE A 325 -30.60 -59.14 23.70
N SER A 326 -29.37 -59.37 24.15
CA SER A 326 -28.66 -58.43 25.01
C SER A 326 -27.19 -58.42 24.63
N ALA A 327 -26.52 -57.28 24.82
CA ALA A 327 -25.12 -57.12 24.53
C ALA A 327 -24.31 -56.65 25.75
N THR A 328 -23.04 -57.05 25.76
CA THR A 328 -22.01 -56.47 26.61
C THR A 328 -21.00 -55.78 25.71
N VAL A 329 -20.73 -54.51 26.01
CA VAL A 329 -19.73 -53.71 25.28
C VAL A 329 -18.51 -53.53 26.20
N ARG A 330 -17.31 -53.64 25.65
CA ARG A 330 -16.05 -53.49 26.35
C ARG A 330 -15.07 -52.66 25.54
N VAL A 331 -14.31 -51.82 26.23
CA VAL A 331 -13.18 -51.09 25.62
C VAL A 331 -11.92 -51.43 26.41
N TYR A 332 -10.90 -51.88 25.67
CA TYR A 332 -9.58 -52.18 26.17
C TYR A 332 -8.60 -51.11 25.66
N VAL A 333 -7.79 -50.60 26.59
CA VAL A 333 -6.69 -49.66 26.28
C VAL A 333 -5.38 -50.39 26.56
N ASP A 334 -4.52 -50.52 25.56
CA ASP A 334 -3.25 -51.28 25.64
C ASP A 334 -3.43 -52.70 26.29
N GLY A 335 -4.49 -53.38 25.87
CA GLY A 335 -4.87 -54.70 26.31
C GLY A 335 -5.53 -54.78 27.70
N SER A 336 -5.69 -53.68 28.41
CA SER A 336 -6.34 -53.64 29.74
C SER A 336 -7.79 -53.16 29.60
N LEU A 337 -8.73 -53.88 30.19
CA LEU A 337 -10.14 -53.49 30.22
C LEU A 337 -10.32 -52.17 31.02
N GLN A 338 -10.83 -51.15 30.39
CA GLN A 338 -11.05 -49.82 30.98
C GLN A 338 -12.52 -49.41 31.05
N TYR A 339 -13.36 -49.99 30.18
CA TYR A 339 -14.79 -49.67 30.15
C TYR A 339 -15.59 -50.92 29.84
N GLU A 340 -16.67 -51.14 30.58
CA GLU A 340 -17.65 -52.22 30.35
C GLU A 340 -19.07 -51.78 30.70
N VAL A 341 -20.00 -52.01 29.80
CA VAL A 341 -21.45 -51.97 30.06
C VAL A 341 -22.06 -53.30 29.64
N SER A 342 -22.68 -53.97 30.59
CA SER A 342 -23.33 -55.24 30.36
C SER A 342 -24.85 -55.09 30.31
N THR A 343 -25.50 -56.04 29.63
CA THR A 343 -26.96 -56.16 29.56
C THR A 343 -27.65 -54.99 28.83
N LEU A 344 -27.01 -54.44 27.80
CA LEU A 344 -27.65 -53.51 26.84
C LEU A 344 -28.67 -54.27 25.99
N THR A 345 -29.93 -53.82 25.96
CA THR A 345 -31.03 -54.39 25.17
C THR A 345 -31.62 -53.32 24.28
N ARG A 346 -32.49 -53.69 23.36
CA ARG A 346 -33.26 -52.75 22.53
C ARG A 346 -34.06 -51.69 23.33
N ASP A 347 -34.45 -52.02 24.57
CA ASP A 347 -35.18 -51.13 25.49
C ASP A 347 -34.25 -50.26 26.33
N SER A 348 -32.93 -50.46 26.27
CA SER A 348 -31.96 -49.63 26.93
C SER A 348 -31.90 -48.23 26.31
N ARG A 349 -31.70 -47.22 27.17
CA ARG A 349 -31.42 -45.87 26.69
C ARG A 349 -30.03 -45.83 26.08
N ALA A 350 -29.82 -44.97 25.09
CA ALA A 350 -28.52 -44.62 24.63
C ALA A 350 -27.61 -44.23 25.80
N THR A 351 -26.38 -44.72 25.78
CA THR A 351 -25.41 -44.56 26.89
C THR A 351 -24.17 -43.86 26.42
N ASP A 352 -23.93 -42.64 26.90
CA ASP A 352 -22.74 -41.89 26.58
C ASP A 352 -21.51 -42.53 27.21
N MET A 353 -20.43 -42.59 26.46
CA MET A 353 -19.11 -43.04 26.87
C MET A 353 -18.11 -41.92 26.75
N SER A 354 -17.31 -41.73 27.79
CA SER A 354 -16.14 -40.84 27.76
C SER A 354 -15.03 -41.55 28.52
N LEU A 355 -13.99 -41.93 27.84
CA LEU A 355 -12.90 -42.76 28.35
C LEU A 355 -11.56 -42.09 28.13
N VAL A 356 -10.81 -41.87 29.20
CA VAL A 356 -9.43 -41.35 29.09
C VAL A 356 -8.52 -42.45 28.52
N ILE A 357 -7.83 -42.11 27.45
CA ILE A 357 -6.91 -43.02 26.73
C ILE A 357 -5.52 -42.41 26.58
N ASP A 358 -5.14 -41.48 27.42
CA ASP A 358 -3.90 -40.70 27.37
C ASP A 358 -2.68 -41.60 27.15
N GLY A 359 -1.95 -41.35 26.05
CA GLY A 359 -0.77 -42.11 25.67
C GLY A 359 -1.02 -43.52 25.09
N ALA A 360 -2.30 -43.92 24.86
CA ALA A 360 -2.65 -45.25 24.36
C ALA A 360 -2.03 -45.57 23.03
N GLN A 361 -1.41 -46.75 22.91
CA GLN A 361 -0.90 -47.27 21.65
C GLN A 361 -1.98 -48.04 20.88
N THR A 362 -2.86 -48.75 21.62
CA THR A 362 -3.97 -49.52 21.02
C THR A 362 -5.27 -49.29 21.82
N VAL A 363 -6.37 -49.22 21.08
CA VAL A 363 -7.74 -49.19 21.61
C VAL A 363 -8.54 -50.26 20.94
N ARG A 364 -8.99 -51.29 21.66
CA ARG A 364 -9.83 -52.37 21.15
C ARG A 364 -11.23 -52.25 21.71
N ILE A 365 -12.21 -52.26 20.86
CA ILE A 365 -13.64 -52.18 21.16
C ILE A 365 -14.23 -53.56 20.86
N GLU A 366 -14.87 -54.19 21.82
CA GLU A 366 -15.48 -55.50 21.75
C GLU A 366 -16.94 -55.44 22.12
N VAL A 367 -17.78 -56.08 21.30
CA VAL A 367 -19.22 -56.25 21.58
C VAL A 367 -19.58 -57.72 21.56
N GLU A 368 -20.08 -58.26 22.68
CA GLU A 368 -20.48 -59.64 22.84
C GLU A 368 -22.02 -59.70 23.01
N GLY A 369 -22.66 -60.53 22.18
CA GLY A 369 -24.10 -60.71 22.19
C GLY A 369 -24.55 -61.99 22.91
N SER A 370 -25.62 -61.92 23.67
CA SER A 370 -26.35 -63.05 24.26
C SER A 370 -27.76 -63.13 23.66
N PHE A 371 -28.22 -64.35 23.37
CA PHE A 371 -29.43 -64.58 22.60
C PHE A 371 -30.28 -65.66 23.23
N ASP A 372 -31.57 -65.43 23.38
CA ASP A 372 -32.54 -66.42 23.84
C ASP A 372 -32.97 -67.43 22.74
N SER A 373 -32.71 -67.12 21.48
CA SER A 373 -33.10 -67.89 20.32
C SER A 373 -32.07 -67.89 19.22
N LEU A 374 -31.94 -69.04 18.52
CA LEU A 374 -31.07 -69.17 17.35
C LEU A 374 -31.49 -68.37 16.13
N ARG A 375 -32.66 -67.69 16.20
CA ARG A 375 -33.18 -66.85 15.09
C ARG A 375 -33.11 -65.35 15.41
N SER A 376 -32.60 -65.00 16.59
CA SER A 376 -32.48 -63.62 17.00
C SER A 376 -31.28 -62.97 16.38
N THR A 377 -31.41 -61.70 15.98
CA THR A 377 -30.30 -60.87 15.56
C THR A 377 -30.22 -59.65 16.46
N GLY A 378 -29.04 -59.10 16.63
CA GLY A 378 -28.84 -57.89 17.43
C GLY A 378 -27.86 -56.97 16.76
N TYR A 379 -28.13 -55.69 16.82
CA TYR A 379 -27.29 -54.64 16.28
C TYR A 379 -26.97 -53.65 17.38
N VAL A 380 -25.67 -53.43 17.58
CA VAL A 380 -25.15 -52.43 18.54
C VAL A 380 -24.36 -51.42 17.77
N TYR A 381 -24.52 -50.16 18.12
CA TYR A 381 -23.77 -49.05 17.51
C TYR A 381 -23.00 -48.26 18.56
N LEU A 382 -21.83 -47.80 18.15
CA LEU A 382 -21.12 -46.74 18.85
C LEU A 382 -21.18 -45.50 17.98
N ALA A 383 -22.20 -44.67 18.23
CA ALA A 383 -22.47 -43.45 17.45
C ALA A 383 -21.54 -42.31 17.85
N ASP A 384 -21.20 -41.48 16.86
CA ASP A 384 -20.34 -40.28 17.01
C ASP A 384 -19.05 -40.56 17.79
N ALA A 385 -18.48 -41.73 17.54
CA ALA A 385 -17.25 -42.17 18.20
C ALA A 385 -16.06 -41.34 17.72
N THR A 386 -15.39 -40.67 18.66
CA THR A 386 -14.25 -39.79 18.36
C THR A 386 -13.06 -40.05 19.24
N PHE A 387 -11.86 -39.86 18.66
CA PHE A 387 -10.67 -39.55 19.43
C PHE A 387 -10.47 -38.05 19.50
N SER A 388 -10.12 -37.52 20.66
CA SER A 388 -9.85 -36.09 20.88
C SER A 388 -8.72 -35.86 21.90
N ASN A 389 -8.20 -34.63 21.90
CA ASN A 389 -7.21 -34.14 22.85
C ASN A 389 -7.80 -33.42 24.04
#